data_6993f58e902796c4b2ed29a330229885
#
_entry.id   6993f58e902796c4b2ed29a330229885
#
_cell.length_a   1.000
_cell.length_b   1.000
_cell.length_c   1.000
_cell.angle_alpha   90.00
_cell.angle_beta   90.00
_cell.angle_gamma   90.00
#
_symmetry.space_group_name_H-M   'P 1'
#
loop_
_entity.id
_entity.type
_entity.pdbx_description
1 polymer ?
#
loop_
_entity_poly.entity_id
_entity_poly.type
_entity_poly.pdbx_seq_one_letter_code
_entity_poly.pdbx_strand_id
1 'polypeptide(L)'
;MDKFVIHGGHRLTGEIEVSGAKNAAVALIPAVLLCDEPCILENVPDISDVSISLRIMSEMGAQVEYLSKTTVRISAMGLTNYCVPYESARRMRASYYFLGALLGRYGKARVSMPGGCPLGDR
;
A
#
# COMPACT_ATOMS: atom_id res chain seq x y z
N MET A 1 -21.52 14.89 -0.90
CA MET A 1 -21.53 13.55 -1.51
C MET A 1 -21.13 13.71 -2.96
N ASP A 2 -19.99 13.17 -3.35
CA ASP A 2 -19.49 13.28 -4.73
C ASP A 2 -20.33 12.40 -5.65
N LYS A 3 -20.58 12.88 -6.86
CA LYS A 3 -21.33 12.12 -7.88
C LYS A 3 -20.65 12.24 -9.24
N PHE A 4 -20.68 11.19 -10.01
CA PHE A 4 -20.31 11.23 -11.41
C PHE A 4 -21.55 11.56 -12.26
N VAL A 5 -21.41 12.52 -13.17
CA VAL A 5 -22.42 12.82 -14.20
C VAL A 5 -21.79 12.46 -15.54
N ILE A 6 -22.36 11.48 -16.23
CA ILE A 6 -21.81 10.95 -17.46
C ILE A 6 -22.78 11.21 -18.61
N HIS A 7 -22.33 11.92 -19.64
CA HIS A 7 -23.05 12.09 -20.90
C HIS A 7 -22.42 11.15 -21.93
N GLY A 8 -23.11 10.06 -22.24
CA GLY A 8 -22.67 9.06 -23.21
C GLY A 8 -23.05 9.42 -24.65
N GLY A 9 -22.86 8.47 -25.57
CA GLY A 9 -23.25 8.60 -26.99
C GLY A 9 -22.17 9.20 -27.90
N HIS A 10 -20.98 9.50 -27.38
CA HIS A 10 -19.85 9.98 -28.18
C HIS A 10 -18.77 8.90 -28.33
N ARG A 11 -18.22 8.78 -29.55
CA ARG A 11 -17.07 7.91 -29.80
C ARG A 11 -15.83 8.52 -29.12
N LEU A 12 -15.17 7.74 -28.27
CA LEU A 12 -13.93 8.15 -27.64
C LEU A 12 -12.75 7.77 -28.53
N THR A 13 -11.85 8.73 -28.76
CA THR A 13 -10.59 8.55 -29.51
C THR A 13 -9.50 9.30 -28.76
N GLY A 14 -8.31 8.67 -28.61
CA GLY A 14 -7.19 9.26 -27.91
C GLY A 14 -6.32 8.20 -27.25
N GLU A 15 -5.24 8.66 -26.64
CA GLU A 15 -4.32 7.86 -25.84
C GLU A 15 -4.41 8.28 -24.38
N ILE A 16 -4.37 7.31 -23.48
CA ILE A 16 -4.38 7.52 -22.02
C ILE A 16 -3.18 6.78 -21.44
N GLU A 17 -2.36 7.49 -20.70
CA GLU A 17 -1.31 6.87 -19.90
C GLU A 17 -1.94 6.16 -18.69
N VAL A 18 -1.68 4.86 -18.56
CA VAL A 18 -2.24 4.04 -17.48
C VAL A 18 -1.40 4.25 -16.21
N SER A 19 -2.06 4.64 -15.13
CA SER A 19 -1.43 4.74 -13.81
C SER A 19 -1.04 3.38 -13.27
N GLY A 20 -0.11 3.35 -12.30
CA GLY A 20 0.30 2.13 -11.62
C GLY A 20 -0.86 1.35 -11.01
N ALA A 21 -0.71 0.04 -10.96
CA ALA A 21 -1.74 -0.88 -10.47
C ALA A 21 -1.84 -0.83 -8.94
N LYS A 22 -3.05 -0.57 -8.42
CA LYS A 22 -3.33 -0.59 -6.98
C LYS A 22 -2.85 -1.87 -6.31
N ASN A 23 -3.26 -3.03 -6.84
CA ASN A 23 -2.99 -4.32 -6.22
C ASN A 23 -1.50 -4.68 -6.22
N ALA A 24 -0.74 -4.23 -7.21
CA ALA A 24 0.71 -4.36 -7.21
C ALA A 24 1.34 -3.47 -6.13
N ALA A 25 0.96 -2.20 -6.05
CA ALA A 25 1.52 -1.27 -5.08
C ALA A 25 1.30 -1.72 -3.62
N VAL A 26 0.07 -2.15 -3.26
CA VAL A 26 -0.24 -2.60 -1.89
C VAL A 26 0.43 -3.92 -1.50
N ALA A 27 0.92 -4.70 -2.46
CA ALA A 27 1.73 -5.89 -2.20
C ALA A 27 3.23 -5.56 -2.15
N LEU A 28 3.73 -4.69 -3.05
CA LEU A 28 5.14 -4.33 -3.13
C LEU A 28 5.60 -3.47 -1.93
N ILE A 29 4.76 -2.58 -1.43
CA ILE A 29 5.12 -1.74 -0.27
C ILE A 29 5.48 -2.60 0.96
N PRO A 30 4.66 -3.56 1.43
CA PRO A 30 5.06 -4.47 2.50
C PRO A 30 6.26 -5.35 2.14
N ALA A 31 6.41 -5.74 0.86
CA ALA A 31 7.53 -6.57 0.43
C ALA A 31 8.90 -5.89 0.63
N VAL A 32 8.98 -4.56 0.69
CA VAL A 32 10.20 -3.84 1.06
C VAL A 32 10.72 -4.25 2.44
N LEU A 33 9.87 -4.73 3.34
CA LEU A 33 10.31 -5.27 4.63
C LEU A 33 11.28 -6.45 4.48
N LEU A 34 11.27 -7.15 3.36
CA LEU A 34 12.17 -8.28 3.08
C LEU A 34 13.54 -7.85 2.55
N CYS A 35 13.73 -6.56 2.25
CA CYS A 35 14.96 -6.03 1.69
C CYS A 35 15.87 -5.47 2.81
N ASP A 36 17.16 -5.68 2.64
CA ASP A 36 18.19 -5.13 3.54
C ASP A 36 18.71 -3.76 3.09
N GLU A 37 18.27 -3.29 1.93
CA GLU A 37 18.62 -2.01 1.33
C GLU A 37 17.38 -1.14 1.07
N PRO A 38 17.55 0.19 0.91
CA PRO A 38 16.46 1.06 0.48
C PRO A 38 15.94 0.69 -0.90
N CYS A 39 14.64 0.65 -1.07
CA CYS A 39 13.97 0.38 -2.34
C CYS A 39 13.31 1.65 -2.88
N ILE A 40 13.36 1.83 -4.20
CA ILE A 40 12.62 2.88 -4.91
C ILE A 40 11.49 2.20 -5.68
N LEU A 41 10.26 2.60 -5.39
CA LEU A 41 9.07 2.16 -6.09
C LEU A 41 8.61 3.28 -7.03
N GLU A 42 8.57 2.99 -8.32
CA GLU A 42 8.12 3.92 -9.36
C GLU A 42 6.70 3.59 -9.82
N ASN A 43 6.06 4.56 -10.45
CA ASN A 43 4.69 4.44 -10.94
C ASN A 43 3.69 3.98 -9.85
N VAL A 44 3.87 4.47 -8.64
CA VAL A 44 2.99 4.20 -7.51
C VAL A 44 1.74 5.07 -7.66
N PRO A 45 0.51 4.49 -7.68
CA PRO A 45 -0.70 5.27 -7.87
C PRO A 45 -1.04 6.11 -6.63
N ASP A 46 -1.52 7.34 -6.85
CA ASP A 46 -1.99 8.23 -5.78
C ASP A 46 -3.41 7.85 -5.35
N ILE A 47 -3.50 6.88 -4.45
CA ILE A 47 -4.77 6.35 -3.91
C ILE A 47 -4.66 6.10 -2.41
N SER A 48 -5.81 6.08 -1.73
CA SER A 48 -5.89 5.94 -0.27
C SER A 48 -5.21 4.68 0.28
N ASP A 49 -5.35 3.53 -0.38
CA ASP A 49 -4.75 2.27 0.09
C ASP A 49 -3.22 2.34 0.08
N VAL A 50 -2.63 3.01 -0.92
CA VAL A 50 -1.18 3.25 -0.99
C VAL A 50 -0.73 4.16 0.14
N SER A 51 -1.41 5.29 0.33
CA SER A 51 -1.10 6.23 1.41
C SER A 51 -1.19 5.57 2.79
N ILE A 52 -2.19 4.70 3.01
CA ILE A 52 -2.33 3.93 4.26
C ILE A 52 -1.17 2.93 4.41
N SER A 53 -0.81 2.19 3.35
CA SER A 53 0.34 1.27 3.38
C SER A 53 1.65 1.96 3.74
N LEU A 54 1.94 3.09 3.10
CA LEU A 54 3.13 3.89 3.37
C LEU A 54 3.13 4.45 4.78
N ARG A 55 1.96 4.87 5.27
CA ARG A 55 1.79 5.30 6.66
C ARG A 55 2.07 4.16 7.64
N ILE A 56 1.57 2.95 7.40
CA ILE A 56 1.87 1.78 8.21
C ILE A 56 3.38 1.55 8.27
N MET A 57 4.09 1.59 7.12
CA MET A 57 5.55 1.46 7.07
C MET A 57 6.23 2.50 7.96
N SER A 58 5.83 3.77 7.85
CA SER A 58 6.38 4.87 8.65
C SER A 58 6.08 4.70 10.16
N GLU A 59 4.85 4.34 10.53
CA GLU A 59 4.45 4.10 11.92
C GLU A 59 5.18 2.89 12.54
N MET A 60 5.60 1.93 11.73
CA MET A 60 6.44 0.82 12.17
C MET A 60 7.91 1.20 12.35
N GLY A 61 8.33 2.34 11.82
CA GLY A 61 9.70 2.88 11.95
C GLY A 61 10.51 2.81 10.64
N ALA A 62 9.91 2.45 9.51
CA ALA A 62 10.57 2.57 8.21
C ALA A 62 10.68 4.04 7.79
N GLN A 63 11.74 4.36 7.07
CA GLN A 63 11.91 5.67 6.43
C GLN A 63 11.15 5.67 5.10
N VAL A 64 10.24 6.61 4.92
CA VAL A 64 9.42 6.78 3.73
C VAL A 64 9.63 8.19 3.19
N GLU A 65 10.09 8.30 1.95
CA GLU A 65 10.38 9.56 1.28
C GLU A 65 9.73 9.60 -0.10
N TYR A 66 8.93 10.62 -0.36
CA TYR A 66 8.36 10.88 -1.68
C TYR A 66 9.36 11.61 -2.56
N LEU A 67 9.88 10.95 -3.59
CA LEU A 67 10.79 11.56 -4.57
C LEU A 67 10.01 12.32 -5.66
N SER A 68 8.78 11.88 -5.93
CA SER A 68 7.82 12.55 -6.82
C SER A 68 6.38 12.17 -6.41
N LYS A 69 5.37 12.60 -7.18
CA LYS A 69 3.98 12.19 -6.96
C LYS A 69 3.75 10.69 -7.09
N THR A 70 4.58 10.01 -7.89
CA THR A 70 4.41 8.58 -8.23
C THR A 70 5.65 7.75 -7.90
N THR A 71 6.65 8.34 -7.24
CA THR A 71 7.90 7.65 -6.89
C THR A 71 8.17 7.79 -5.39
N VAL A 72 8.35 6.67 -4.72
CA VAL A 72 8.58 6.62 -3.28
C VAL A 72 9.84 5.81 -2.98
N ARG A 73 10.71 6.34 -2.15
CA ARG A 73 11.84 5.63 -1.56
C ARG A 73 11.45 5.13 -0.17
N ILE A 74 11.66 3.84 0.07
CA ILE A 74 11.34 3.20 1.35
C ILE A 74 12.58 2.46 1.85
N SER A 75 12.92 2.65 3.13
CA SER A 75 13.98 1.90 3.80
C SER A 75 13.44 1.28 5.08
N ALA A 76 13.53 -0.04 5.18
CA ALA A 76 13.22 -0.82 6.37
C ALA A 76 14.47 -1.20 7.17
N MET A 77 15.61 -0.58 6.87
CA MET A 77 16.88 -0.83 7.57
C MET A 77 16.76 -0.49 9.06
N GLY A 78 17.21 -1.40 9.90
CA GLY A 78 17.16 -1.21 11.35
C GLY A 78 15.77 -1.32 11.98
N LEU A 79 14.73 -1.60 11.20
CA LEU A 79 13.40 -1.83 11.71
C LEU A 79 13.36 -3.16 12.49
N THR A 80 12.93 -3.10 13.75
CA THR A 80 12.83 -4.27 14.65
C THR A 80 11.39 -4.57 15.07
N ASN A 81 10.46 -3.69 14.69
CA ASN A 81 9.06 -3.81 15.04
C ASN A 81 8.31 -4.77 14.09
N TYR A 82 7.73 -5.82 14.67
CA TYR A 82 6.93 -6.81 13.96
C TYR A 82 5.41 -6.67 14.19
N CYS A 83 5.00 -5.53 14.78
CA CYS A 83 3.59 -5.24 15.05
C CYS A 83 3.08 -4.17 14.08
N VAL A 84 2.03 -4.48 13.34
CA VAL A 84 1.33 -3.49 12.50
C VAL A 84 0.36 -2.70 13.37
N PRO A 85 0.38 -1.35 13.32
CA PRO A 85 -0.51 -0.51 14.12
C PRO A 85 -1.99 -0.78 13.82
N TYR A 86 -2.78 -1.01 14.88
CA TYR A 86 -4.19 -1.39 14.80
C TYR A 86 -5.03 -0.39 14.01
N GLU A 87 -4.90 0.90 14.33
CA GLU A 87 -5.73 1.96 13.73
C GLU A 87 -5.51 2.13 12.23
N SER A 88 -4.28 1.90 11.77
CA SER A 88 -3.95 1.96 10.35
C SER A 88 -4.32 0.66 9.62
N ALA A 89 -4.09 -0.50 10.24
CA ALA A 89 -4.41 -1.79 9.66
C ALA A 89 -5.91 -1.99 9.39
N ARG A 90 -6.77 -1.57 10.32
CA ARG A 90 -8.24 -1.72 10.18
C ARG A 90 -8.85 -0.91 9.05
N ARG A 91 -8.14 0.10 8.53
CA ARG A 91 -8.61 0.95 7.41
C ARG A 91 -8.38 0.35 6.04
N MET A 92 -7.58 -0.70 5.96
CA MET A 92 -7.17 -1.29 4.70
C MET A 92 -7.27 -2.81 4.73
N ARG A 93 -7.99 -3.38 3.77
CA ARG A 93 -8.13 -4.83 3.65
C ARG A 93 -6.80 -5.52 3.36
N ALA A 94 -5.96 -4.89 2.53
CA ALA A 94 -4.66 -5.41 2.14
C ALA A 94 -3.60 -5.35 3.26
N SER A 95 -3.94 -4.89 4.48
CA SER A 95 -3.03 -4.86 5.62
C SER A 95 -2.46 -6.25 5.98
N TYR A 96 -3.14 -7.32 5.63
CA TYR A 96 -2.63 -8.68 5.88
C TYR A 96 -1.41 -9.05 5.00
N TYR A 97 -1.08 -8.31 3.93
CA TYR A 97 0.17 -8.53 3.21
C TYR A 97 1.40 -8.30 4.10
N PHE A 98 1.27 -7.39 5.07
CA PHE A 98 2.31 -7.20 6.09
C PHE A 98 2.59 -8.47 6.90
N LEU A 99 1.59 -9.34 7.10
CA LEU A 99 1.76 -10.60 7.82
C LEU A 99 2.82 -11.49 7.16
N GLY A 100 2.71 -11.69 5.84
CA GLY A 100 3.68 -12.50 5.08
C GLY A 100 5.09 -11.91 5.11
N ALA A 101 5.22 -10.59 4.89
CA ALA A 101 6.51 -9.91 4.89
C ALA A 101 7.19 -9.96 6.28
N LEU A 102 6.42 -9.71 7.35
CA LEU A 102 6.95 -9.75 8.72
C LEU A 102 7.34 -11.16 9.16
N LEU A 103 6.55 -12.18 8.78
CA LEU A 103 6.89 -13.57 9.04
C LEU A 103 8.18 -13.96 8.31
N GLY A 104 8.34 -13.54 7.06
CA GLY A 104 9.55 -13.81 6.28
C GLY A 104 10.79 -13.16 6.89
N ARG A 105 10.68 -11.93 7.40
CA ARG A 105 11.82 -11.20 7.96
C ARG A 105 12.14 -11.59 9.41
N TYR A 106 11.11 -11.72 10.27
CA TYR A 106 11.31 -11.86 11.72
C TYR A 106 10.89 -13.22 12.29
N GLY A 107 10.32 -14.11 11.47
CA GLY A 107 9.74 -15.37 11.93
C GLY A 107 8.50 -15.20 12.82
N LYS A 108 8.05 -13.97 13.03
CA LYS A 108 6.87 -13.61 13.83
C LYS A 108 6.24 -12.31 13.34
N ALA A 109 4.92 -12.20 13.47
CA ALA A 109 4.17 -11.01 13.09
C ALA A 109 2.95 -10.82 13.98
N ARG A 110 2.56 -9.58 14.21
CA ARG A 110 1.31 -9.21 14.85
C ARG A 110 0.57 -8.22 13.97
N VAL A 111 -0.51 -8.67 13.36
CA VAL A 111 -1.37 -7.88 12.47
C VAL A 111 -2.80 -8.00 12.96
N SER A 112 -3.50 -6.89 13.11
CA SER A 112 -4.92 -6.91 13.46
C SER A 112 -5.74 -7.47 12.29
N MET A 113 -6.91 -8.01 12.62
CA MET A 113 -7.87 -8.40 11.58
C MET A 113 -8.10 -7.23 10.62
N PRO A 114 -7.99 -7.47 9.31
CA PRO A 114 -8.15 -6.41 8.33
C PRO A 114 -9.56 -5.84 8.37
N GLY A 115 -9.65 -4.52 8.32
CA GLY A 115 -10.89 -3.81 8.07
C GLY A 115 -11.25 -3.83 6.59
N GLY A 116 -12.15 -2.97 6.19
CA GLY A 116 -12.57 -2.76 4.82
C GLY A 116 -14.03 -3.06 4.58
N CYS A 117 -14.47 -2.96 3.33
CA CYS A 117 -15.86 -3.12 2.95
C CYS A 117 -16.33 -4.58 3.14
N PRO A 118 -17.44 -4.84 3.83
CA PRO A 118 -18.03 -6.16 3.91
C PRO A 118 -18.57 -6.52 2.51
N LEU A 119 -17.95 -7.50 1.87
CA LEU A 119 -18.28 -7.92 0.50
C LEU A 119 -19.28 -9.08 0.47
N GLY A 120 -20.01 -9.32 1.56
CA GLY A 120 -20.94 -10.46 1.65
C GLY A 120 -20.24 -11.83 1.59
N ASP A 121 -21.02 -12.87 1.50
CA ASP A 121 -20.54 -14.24 1.31
C ASP A 121 -19.89 -14.40 -0.07
N ARG A 122 -18.71 -14.95 -0.10
CA ARG A 122 -17.98 -15.28 -1.33
C ARG A 122 -17.74 -16.77 -1.41
#